data_501a1360a0517f8c572cf5bd84e336a9
#
_entry.id   501a1360a0517f8c572cf5bd84e336a9
#
_cell.length_a   1.000
_cell.length_b   1.000
_cell.length_c   1.000
_cell.angle_alpha   90.00
_cell.angle_beta   90.00
_cell.angle_gamma   90.00
#
_symmetry.space_group_name_H-M   'P 1'
#
loop_
_entity.id
_entity.type
_entity.pdbx_description
1 polymer ?
#
loop_
_entity_poly.entity_id
_entity_poly.type
_entity_poly.pdbx_seq_one_letter_code
_entity_poly.pdbx_strand_id
1 'polypeptide(L)'
;MNLHLRALEPEDLGYLYDCENSPSLHREGTELALYSQHTLRRFIETSFLPVAETHQLRLIACEGAQRVGILDLYDIDLLHRHATLGLVVYPLEFRGKGYGLALLQLAAEYARRRLYLRQLWAEVLATNGLGLRLFDGAPGWRKVGTRESWQRDAAGAWADVECYQCALRG
;
A
#
# COMPACT_ATOMS: atom_id res chain seq x y z
N MET A 1 -17.70 10.32 -2.77
CA MET A 1 -16.80 9.29 -2.24
C MET A 1 -16.58 9.59 -0.77
N ASN A 2 -17.09 8.76 0.13
CA ASN A 2 -16.94 8.92 1.58
C ASN A 2 -16.06 7.79 2.11
N LEU A 3 -14.75 7.92 1.91
CA LEU A 3 -13.76 6.92 2.29
C LEU A 3 -13.27 7.11 3.72
N HIS A 4 -13.04 6.00 4.40
CA HIS A 4 -12.37 5.98 5.70
C HIS A 4 -11.43 4.79 5.81
N LEU A 5 -10.49 4.90 6.73
CA LEU A 5 -9.56 3.81 7.07
C LEU A 5 -9.96 3.22 8.42
N ARG A 6 -9.87 1.90 8.53
CA ARG A 6 -10.02 1.18 9.79
C ARG A 6 -8.93 0.12 9.95
N ALA A 7 -8.75 -0.32 11.18
CA ALA A 7 -7.86 -1.43 11.48
C ALA A 7 -8.34 -2.74 10.84
N LEU A 8 -7.42 -3.71 10.76
CA LEU A 8 -7.75 -5.08 10.40
C LEU A 8 -8.60 -5.72 11.49
N GLU A 9 -9.56 -6.53 11.05
CA GLU A 9 -10.41 -7.36 11.90
C GLU A 9 -10.34 -8.83 11.44
N PRO A 10 -10.66 -9.81 12.31
CA PRO A 10 -10.66 -11.22 11.94
C PRO A 10 -11.49 -11.56 10.69
N GLU A 11 -12.59 -10.82 10.48
CA GLU A 11 -13.49 -10.95 9.35
C GLU A 11 -12.90 -10.50 8.00
N ASP A 12 -11.71 -9.88 8.03
CA ASP A 12 -11.01 -9.46 6.81
C ASP A 12 -10.17 -10.59 6.19
N LEU A 13 -10.05 -11.74 6.85
CA LEU A 13 -9.21 -12.85 6.39
C LEU A 13 -9.51 -13.27 4.95
N GLY A 14 -10.78 -13.46 4.61
CA GLY A 14 -11.19 -13.82 3.25
C GLY A 14 -10.84 -12.75 2.24
N TYR A 15 -11.12 -11.50 2.57
CA TYR A 15 -10.80 -10.35 1.71
C TYR A 15 -9.28 -10.21 1.46
N LEU A 16 -8.46 -10.37 2.50
CA LEU A 16 -7.01 -10.37 2.37
C LEU A 16 -6.53 -11.54 1.52
N TYR A 17 -7.08 -12.74 1.75
CA TYR A 17 -6.69 -13.93 0.99
C TYR A 17 -6.96 -13.78 -0.51
N ASP A 18 -8.13 -13.27 -0.86
CA ASP A 18 -8.52 -13.04 -2.26
C ASP A 18 -7.68 -11.93 -2.90
N CYS A 19 -7.40 -10.87 -2.16
CA CYS A 19 -6.57 -9.75 -2.62
C CYS A 19 -5.12 -10.20 -2.84
N GLU A 20 -4.47 -10.75 -1.81
CA GLU A 20 -3.04 -11.11 -1.83
C GLU A 20 -2.72 -12.22 -2.85
N ASN A 21 -3.68 -13.09 -3.13
CA ASN A 21 -3.51 -14.17 -4.11
C ASN A 21 -4.14 -13.86 -5.49
N SER A 22 -4.55 -12.62 -5.73
CA SER A 22 -5.15 -12.22 -7.01
C SER A 22 -4.11 -12.24 -8.14
N PRO A 23 -4.29 -13.06 -9.21
CA PRO A 23 -3.33 -13.13 -10.31
C PRO A 23 -3.10 -11.80 -11.04
N SER A 24 -4.09 -10.91 -11.01
CA SER A 24 -3.97 -9.59 -11.63
C SER A 24 -3.14 -8.64 -10.79
N LEU A 25 -3.16 -8.78 -9.45
CA LEU A 25 -2.34 -7.98 -8.55
C LEU A 25 -0.90 -8.47 -8.52
N HIS A 26 -0.66 -9.78 -8.60
CA HIS A 26 0.67 -10.37 -8.73
C HIS A 26 1.43 -9.87 -9.96
N ARG A 27 0.72 -9.56 -11.06
CA ARG A 27 1.34 -9.00 -12.27
C ARG A 27 1.79 -7.54 -12.12
N GLU A 28 1.25 -6.84 -11.15
CA GLU A 28 1.53 -5.42 -10.90
C GLU A 28 2.41 -5.20 -9.67
N GLY A 29 2.52 -6.22 -8.81
CA GLY A 29 3.28 -6.19 -7.57
C GLY A 29 4.62 -6.92 -7.68
N THR A 30 5.32 -6.95 -6.56
CA THR A 30 6.65 -7.55 -6.41
C THR A 30 6.61 -8.89 -5.70
N GLU A 31 5.45 -9.28 -5.16
CA GLU A 31 5.29 -10.52 -4.41
C GLU A 31 5.11 -11.70 -5.37
N LEU A 32 5.94 -12.72 -5.21
CA LEU A 32 5.94 -13.91 -6.05
C LEU A 32 5.34 -15.13 -5.34
N ALA A 33 5.17 -15.07 -4.03
CA ALA A 33 4.68 -16.17 -3.23
C ALA A 33 3.17 -16.06 -2.97
N LEU A 34 2.50 -17.21 -2.97
CA LEU A 34 1.09 -17.28 -2.54
C LEU A 34 1.03 -17.27 -1.01
N TYR A 35 0.07 -16.54 -0.47
CA TYR A 35 -0.20 -16.49 0.94
C TYR A 35 -1.21 -17.55 1.36
N SER A 36 -0.90 -18.33 2.41
CA SER A 36 -1.88 -19.23 3.01
C SER A 36 -2.84 -18.46 3.93
N GLN A 37 -4.05 -18.97 4.11
CA GLN A 37 -4.97 -18.42 5.11
C GLN A 37 -4.37 -18.47 6.53
N HIS A 38 -3.53 -19.47 6.82
CA HIS A 38 -2.84 -19.56 8.11
C HIS A 38 -1.87 -18.38 8.31
N THR A 39 -1.07 -18.05 7.30
CA THR A 39 -0.14 -16.91 7.34
C THR A 39 -0.89 -15.60 7.55
N LEU A 40 -1.96 -15.37 6.80
CA LEU A 40 -2.76 -14.14 6.89
C LEU A 40 -3.52 -14.05 8.23
N ARG A 41 -4.02 -15.19 8.77
CA ARG A 41 -4.63 -15.22 10.10
C ARG A 41 -3.62 -14.80 11.18
N ARG A 42 -2.43 -15.36 11.15
CA ARG A 42 -1.37 -14.96 12.09
C ARG A 42 -0.98 -13.48 11.96
N PHE A 43 -0.95 -12.96 10.74
CA PHE A 43 -0.72 -11.55 10.51
C PHE A 43 -1.81 -10.68 11.17
N ILE A 44 -3.09 -11.04 10.99
CA ILE A 44 -4.21 -10.35 11.65
C ILE A 44 -4.09 -10.45 13.16
N GLU A 45 -3.80 -11.65 13.70
CA GLU A 45 -3.65 -11.89 15.14
C GLU A 45 -2.53 -11.08 15.79
N THR A 46 -1.53 -10.65 15.02
CA THR A 46 -0.41 -9.82 15.51
C THR A 46 -0.59 -8.34 15.20
N SER A 47 -1.63 -7.96 14.46
CA SER A 47 -1.86 -6.57 14.04
C SER A 47 -2.18 -5.60 15.18
N PHE A 48 -2.49 -6.11 16.39
CA PHE A 48 -2.70 -5.31 17.60
C PHE A 48 -1.39 -4.83 18.24
N LEU A 49 -0.25 -5.43 17.88
CA LEU A 49 1.04 -5.04 18.46
C LEU A 49 1.37 -3.58 18.12
N PRO A 50 2.04 -2.86 19.02
CA PRO A 50 2.41 -1.47 18.79
C PRO A 50 3.26 -1.30 17.54
N VAL A 51 3.01 -0.24 16.76
CA VAL A 51 3.79 0.10 15.56
C VAL A 51 5.29 0.24 15.87
N ALA A 52 5.65 0.65 17.08
CA ALA A 52 7.04 0.73 17.53
C ALA A 52 7.75 -0.63 17.61
N GLU A 53 7.00 -1.74 17.69
CA GLU A 53 7.54 -3.10 17.70
C GLU A 53 7.50 -3.75 16.32
N THR A 54 6.40 -3.52 15.58
CA THR A 54 6.18 -4.17 14.29
C THR A 54 6.80 -3.43 13.12
N HIS A 55 7.00 -2.11 13.26
CA HIS A 55 7.39 -1.20 12.18
C HIS A 55 6.48 -1.29 10.95
N GLN A 56 5.25 -1.80 11.14
CA GLN A 56 4.27 -1.99 10.08
C GLN A 56 2.86 -1.69 10.60
N LEU A 57 2.02 -1.15 9.71
CA LEU A 57 0.60 -0.94 9.94
C LEU A 57 -0.17 -1.19 8.66
N ARG A 58 -1.10 -2.16 8.69
CA ARG A 58 -2.02 -2.41 7.59
C ARG A 58 -3.41 -1.94 7.96
N LEU A 59 -4.06 -1.22 7.05
CA LEU A 59 -5.40 -0.67 7.21
C LEU A 59 -6.29 -1.10 6.05
N ILE A 60 -7.57 -1.29 6.34
CA ILE A 60 -8.60 -1.49 5.32
C ILE A 60 -9.23 -0.16 4.98
N ALA A 61 -9.30 0.14 3.69
CA ALA A 61 -10.04 1.27 3.17
C ALA A 61 -11.47 0.87 2.86
N CYS A 62 -12.43 1.64 3.35
CA CYS A 62 -13.85 1.38 3.18
C CYS A 62 -14.59 2.59 2.63
N GLU A 63 -15.63 2.33 1.81
CA GLU A 63 -16.70 3.27 1.50
C GLU A 63 -18.01 2.76 2.13
N GLY A 64 -18.45 3.44 3.18
CA GLY A 64 -19.51 2.87 4.03
C GLY A 64 -19.05 1.52 4.63
N ALA A 65 -19.82 0.45 4.43
CA ALA A 65 -19.47 -0.90 4.88
C ALA A 65 -18.62 -1.69 3.84
N GLN A 66 -18.44 -1.16 2.65
CA GLN A 66 -17.77 -1.86 1.55
C GLN A 66 -16.26 -1.65 1.60
N ARG A 67 -15.50 -2.75 1.59
CA ARG A 67 -14.03 -2.71 1.45
C ARG A 67 -13.67 -2.33 0.02
N VAL A 68 -12.79 -1.34 -0.15
CA VAL A 68 -12.40 -0.82 -1.47
C VAL A 68 -10.89 -0.85 -1.69
N GLY A 69 -10.12 -1.21 -0.67
CA GLY A 69 -8.67 -1.30 -0.80
C GLY A 69 -7.95 -1.63 0.50
N ILE A 70 -6.66 -1.84 0.37
CA ILE A 70 -5.73 -2.07 1.46
C ILE A 70 -4.65 -1.00 1.39
N LEU A 71 -4.26 -0.50 2.54
CA LEU A 71 -3.18 0.46 2.72
C LEU A 71 -2.17 -0.14 3.70
N ASP A 72 -0.93 -0.19 3.28
CA ASP A 72 0.19 -0.69 4.07
C ASP A 72 1.19 0.43 4.32
N LEU A 73 1.53 0.67 5.57
CA LEU A 73 2.70 1.45 5.96
C LEU A 73 3.69 0.47 6.56
N TYR A 74 4.89 0.39 6.00
CA TYR A 74 5.95 -0.52 6.47
C TYR A 74 7.31 0.19 6.47
N ASP A 75 8.31 -0.45 7.03
CA ASP A 75 9.59 0.20 7.33
C ASP A 75 9.40 1.52 8.08
N ILE A 76 8.45 1.53 9.03
CA ILE A 76 8.11 2.72 9.79
C ILE A 76 9.27 3.06 10.72
N ASP A 77 9.91 4.19 10.46
CA ASP A 77 10.95 4.75 11.31
C ASP A 77 10.36 5.93 12.11
N LEU A 78 10.11 5.68 13.38
CA LEU A 78 9.53 6.69 14.29
C LEU A 78 10.56 7.76 14.70
N LEU A 79 11.87 7.42 14.66
CA LEU A 79 12.94 8.37 14.98
C LEU A 79 13.12 9.38 13.84
N HIS A 80 13.26 8.89 12.61
CA HIS A 80 13.42 9.75 11.43
C HIS A 80 12.08 10.18 10.81
N ARG A 81 10.97 9.59 11.30
CA ARG A 81 9.60 9.97 10.98
C ARG A 81 9.25 9.79 9.51
N HIS A 82 9.56 8.63 8.96
CA HIS A 82 9.17 8.23 7.61
C HIS A 82 8.65 6.78 7.57
N ALA A 83 8.01 6.42 6.48
CA ALA A 83 7.56 5.06 6.20
C ALA A 83 7.49 4.83 4.69
N THR A 84 7.49 3.57 4.29
CA THR A 84 7.14 3.13 2.93
C THR A 84 5.64 2.90 2.86
N LEU A 85 5.02 3.35 1.78
CA LEU A 85 3.60 3.18 1.50
C LEU A 85 3.39 2.17 0.38
N GLY A 86 2.63 1.13 0.66
CA GLY A 86 1.97 0.28 -0.31
C GLY A 86 0.47 0.53 -0.32
N LEU A 87 -0.16 0.45 -1.47
CA LEU A 87 -1.61 0.49 -1.56
C LEU A 87 -2.15 -0.36 -2.71
N VAL A 88 -3.33 -0.91 -2.48
CA VAL A 88 -4.07 -1.68 -3.47
C VAL A 88 -5.53 -1.23 -3.47
N VAL A 89 -6.07 -0.97 -4.67
CA VAL A 89 -7.53 -0.84 -4.88
C VAL A 89 -8.06 -2.21 -5.26
N TYR A 90 -8.93 -2.76 -4.40
CA TYR A 90 -9.54 -4.08 -4.55
C TYR A 90 -10.93 -4.11 -3.90
N PRO A 91 -11.94 -4.75 -4.50
CA PRO A 91 -11.95 -5.44 -5.80
C PRO A 91 -11.61 -4.55 -7.00
N LEU A 92 -11.23 -5.20 -8.11
CA LEU A 92 -10.71 -4.50 -9.31
C LEU A 92 -11.74 -3.56 -9.96
N GLU A 93 -13.02 -3.79 -9.73
CA GLU A 93 -14.13 -2.94 -10.22
C GLU A 93 -14.10 -1.51 -9.68
N PHE A 94 -13.35 -1.26 -8.60
CA PHE A 94 -13.13 0.08 -8.05
C PHE A 94 -12.01 0.85 -8.75
N ARG A 95 -11.21 0.18 -9.59
CA ARG A 95 -10.13 0.82 -10.33
C ARG A 95 -10.65 1.78 -11.40
N GLY A 96 -9.87 2.80 -11.71
CA GLY A 96 -10.23 3.81 -12.70
C GLY A 96 -11.31 4.82 -12.24
N LYS A 97 -11.79 4.71 -11.00
CA LYS A 97 -12.84 5.55 -10.43
C LYS A 97 -12.35 6.59 -9.41
N GLY A 98 -11.04 6.83 -9.34
CA GLY A 98 -10.45 7.81 -8.44
C GLY A 98 -10.10 7.29 -7.04
N TYR A 99 -10.43 6.05 -6.70
CA TYR A 99 -10.14 5.48 -5.36
C TYR A 99 -8.66 5.50 -5.01
N GLY A 100 -7.76 5.17 -5.95
CA GLY A 100 -6.33 5.17 -5.69
C GLY A 100 -5.81 6.53 -5.23
N LEU A 101 -6.23 7.62 -5.89
CA LEU A 101 -5.84 8.98 -5.52
C LEU A 101 -6.40 9.36 -4.14
N ALA A 102 -7.66 9.02 -3.88
CA ALA A 102 -8.28 9.29 -2.57
C ALA A 102 -7.59 8.50 -1.44
N LEU A 103 -7.17 7.25 -1.71
CA LEU A 103 -6.41 6.45 -0.75
C LEU A 103 -5.02 7.03 -0.47
N LEU A 104 -4.31 7.55 -1.48
CA LEU A 104 -3.04 8.25 -1.27
C LEU A 104 -3.20 9.47 -0.36
N GLN A 105 -4.28 10.24 -0.53
CA GLN A 105 -4.59 11.39 0.32
C GLN A 105 -4.89 10.97 1.77
N LEU A 106 -5.72 9.94 1.95
CA LEU A 106 -6.03 9.39 3.28
C LEU A 106 -4.78 8.82 3.97
N ALA A 107 -3.90 8.13 3.21
CA ALA A 107 -2.64 7.62 3.73
C ALA A 107 -1.74 8.75 4.24
N ALA A 108 -1.59 9.82 3.46
CA ALA A 108 -0.79 10.98 3.83
C ALA A 108 -1.35 11.67 5.07
N GLU A 109 -2.67 11.83 5.15
CA GLU A 109 -3.33 12.42 6.32
C GLU A 109 -3.17 11.55 7.57
N TYR A 110 -3.39 10.23 7.44
CA TYR A 110 -3.22 9.27 8.54
C TYR A 110 -1.77 9.26 9.05
N ALA A 111 -0.80 9.12 8.14
CA ALA A 111 0.62 9.11 8.48
C ALA A 111 1.04 10.38 9.22
N ARG A 112 0.58 11.54 8.75
CA ARG A 112 0.88 12.83 9.36
C ARG A 112 0.20 13.01 10.73
N ARG A 113 -1.11 12.75 10.83
CA ARG A 113 -1.91 13.08 12.02
C ARG A 113 -1.86 12.03 13.12
N ARG A 114 -1.75 10.75 12.75
CA ARG A 114 -1.79 9.63 13.71
C ARG A 114 -0.40 9.13 14.08
N LEU A 115 0.50 9.06 13.10
CA LEU A 115 1.86 8.55 13.32
C LEU A 115 2.92 9.66 13.39
N TYR A 116 2.52 10.92 13.19
CA TYR A 116 3.41 12.10 13.22
C TYR A 116 4.59 11.97 12.25
N LEU A 117 4.42 11.23 11.16
CA LEU A 117 5.44 11.09 10.14
C LEU A 117 5.60 12.39 9.35
N ARG A 118 6.79 12.60 8.79
CA ARG A 118 7.13 13.76 7.97
C ARG A 118 7.27 13.44 6.49
N GLN A 119 7.46 12.17 6.15
CA GLN A 119 7.64 11.71 4.76
C GLN A 119 7.06 10.33 4.54
N LEU A 120 6.56 10.11 3.33
CA LEU A 120 6.26 8.79 2.78
C LEU A 120 7.14 8.51 1.57
N TRP A 121 7.49 7.25 1.44
CA TRP A 121 8.20 6.66 0.31
C TRP A 121 7.29 5.67 -0.39
N ALA A 122 7.41 5.52 -1.70
CA ALA A 122 6.73 4.46 -2.44
C ALA A 122 7.62 3.96 -3.58
N GLU A 123 7.47 2.69 -3.90
CA GLU A 123 8.18 2.00 -4.97
C GLU A 123 7.18 1.41 -5.95
N VAL A 124 7.40 1.65 -7.23
CA VAL A 124 6.49 1.20 -8.29
C VAL A 124 7.32 0.54 -9.38
N LEU A 125 7.01 -0.72 -9.71
CA LEU A 125 7.61 -1.41 -10.86
C LEU A 125 7.39 -0.57 -12.13
N ALA A 126 8.42 -0.41 -12.94
CA ALA A 126 8.33 0.32 -14.21
C ALA A 126 7.32 -0.29 -15.19
N THR A 127 6.99 -1.58 -15.02
CA THR A 127 5.95 -2.30 -15.77
C THR A 127 4.54 -2.05 -15.24
N ASN A 128 4.38 -1.50 -14.04
CA ASN A 128 3.08 -1.17 -13.46
C ASN A 128 2.59 0.21 -13.93
N GLY A 129 2.09 0.28 -15.14
CA GLY A 129 1.62 1.54 -15.73
C GLY A 129 0.45 2.20 -14.99
N LEU A 130 -0.37 1.44 -14.22
CA LEU A 130 -1.44 2.02 -13.38
C LEU A 130 -0.84 2.73 -12.17
N GLY A 131 0.11 2.08 -11.50
CA GLY A 131 0.82 2.66 -10.37
C GLY A 131 1.59 3.93 -10.76
N LEU A 132 2.33 3.88 -11.87
CA LEU A 132 3.08 5.05 -12.36
C LEU A 132 2.14 6.26 -12.58
N ARG A 133 1.03 6.06 -13.34
CA ARG A 133 0.07 7.15 -13.58
C ARG A 133 -0.57 7.69 -12.28
N LEU A 134 -0.79 6.81 -11.31
CA LEU A 134 -1.33 7.20 -10.02
C LEU A 134 -0.36 8.14 -9.29
N PHE A 135 0.90 7.75 -9.14
CA PHE A 135 1.88 8.54 -8.40
C PHE A 135 2.33 9.80 -9.15
N ASP A 136 2.47 9.74 -10.48
CA ASP A 136 2.78 10.91 -11.31
C ASP A 136 1.67 11.98 -11.25
N GLY A 137 0.41 11.56 -11.12
CA GLY A 137 -0.74 12.47 -11.01
C GLY A 137 -1.11 12.88 -9.59
N ALA A 138 -0.46 12.32 -8.56
CA ALA A 138 -0.86 12.53 -7.18
C ALA A 138 -0.23 13.80 -6.58
N PRO A 139 -1.03 14.77 -6.08
CA PRO A 139 -0.50 15.97 -5.44
C PRO A 139 0.42 15.64 -4.26
N GLY A 140 1.58 16.30 -4.21
CA GLY A 140 2.56 16.14 -3.15
C GLY A 140 3.53 14.96 -3.35
N TRP A 141 3.24 14.04 -4.24
CA TRP A 141 4.18 13.00 -4.64
C TRP A 141 5.09 13.46 -5.76
N ARG A 142 6.32 13.01 -5.76
CA ARG A 142 7.29 13.28 -6.82
C ARG A 142 8.19 12.08 -7.02
N LYS A 143 8.51 11.77 -8.25
CA LYS A 143 9.56 10.82 -8.59
C LYS A 143 10.92 11.38 -8.15
N VAL A 144 11.71 10.59 -7.44
CA VAL A 144 13.00 10.99 -6.88
C VAL A 144 14.17 10.15 -7.37
N GLY A 145 13.89 9.05 -8.06
CA GLY A 145 14.92 8.21 -8.63
C GLY A 145 14.36 6.95 -9.27
N THR A 146 15.26 6.17 -9.84
CA THR A 146 14.99 4.85 -10.42
C THR A 146 16.06 3.90 -9.91
N ARG A 147 15.66 2.70 -9.52
CA ARG A 147 16.56 1.57 -9.26
C ARG A 147 16.55 0.68 -10.49
N GLU A 148 17.64 0.66 -11.22
CA GLU A 148 17.76 -0.09 -12.47
C GLU A 148 17.84 -1.59 -12.21
N SER A 149 17.09 -2.39 -12.99
CA SER A 149 17.06 -3.86 -12.93
C SER A 149 16.95 -4.41 -11.51
N TRP A 150 16.08 -3.79 -10.70
CA TRP A 150 16.05 -3.99 -9.26
C TRP A 150 15.20 -5.18 -8.82
N GLN A 151 14.10 -5.41 -9.52
CA GLN A 151 13.15 -6.48 -9.17
C GLN A 151 12.76 -7.28 -10.40
N ARG A 152 12.28 -8.50 -10.18
CA ARG A 152 11.68 -9.29 -11.24
C ARG A 152 10.21 -8.92 -11.38
N ASP A 153 9.77 -8.76 -12.61
CA ASP A 153 8.35 -8.66 -12.93
C ASP A 153 7.66 -10.05 -12.94
N ALA A 154 6.37 -10.06 -13.20
CA ALA A 154 5.58 -11.29 -13.25
C ALA A 154 5.99 -12.27 -14.36
N ALA A 155 6.73 -11.82 -15.37
CA ALA A 155 7.30 -12.66 -16.42
C ALA A 155 8.69 -13.19 -16.02
N GLY A 156 9.22 -12.78 -14.86
CA GLY A 156 10.54 -13.15 -14.39
C GLY A 156 11.69 -12.33 -14.98
N ALA A 157 11.39 -11.32 -15.78
CA ALA A 157 12.38 -10.39 -16.32
C ALA A 157 12.80 -9.34 -15.27
N TRP A 158 14.05 -8.90 -15.33
CA TRP A 158 14.51 -7.80 -14.49
C TRP A 158 13.86 -6.50 -14.95
N ALA A 159 13.26 -5.79 -14.03
CA ALA A 159 12.58 -4.52 -14.25
C ALA A 159 13.11 -3.45 -13.30
N ASP A 160 13.05 -2.22 -13.77
CA ASP A 160 13.36 -1.05 -12.97
C ASP A 160 12.25 -0.78 -11.95
N VAL A 161 12.62 -0.12 -10.85
CA VAL A 161 11.69 0.34 -9.83
C VAL A 161 11.77 1.86 -9.74
N GLU A 162 10.65 2.51 -9.96
CA GLU A 162 10.50 3.95 -9.82
C GLU A 162 10.23 4.32 -8.36
N CYS A 163 11.02 5.24 -7.85
CA CYS A 163 10.99 5.68 -6.46
C CYS A 163 10.27 7.02 -6.33
N TYR A 164 9.27 7.06 -5.47
CA TYR A 164 8.47 8.26 -5.20
C TYR A 164 8.57 8.69 -3.76
N GLN A 165 8.43 9.98 -3.52
CA GLN A 165 8.48 10.59 -2.20
C GLN A 165 7.36 11.63 -2.04
N CYS A 166 6.75 11.66 -0.86
CA CYS A 166 5.79 12.67 -0.45
C CYS A 166 6.22 13.32 0.86
N ALA A 167 6.44 14.64 0.86
CA ALA A 167 6.69 15.40 2.08
C ALA A 167 5.35 15.75 2.75
N LEU A 168 5.13 15.26 3.96
CA LEU A 168 3.93 15.50 4.76
C LEU A 168 4.09 16.83 5.51
N ARG A 169 3.86 17.92 4.79
CA ARG A 169 3.96 19.27 5.39
C ARG A 169 2.80 19.49 6.35
N GLY A 170 3.11 20.05 7.53
CA GLY A 170 2.13 20.49 8.50
C GLY A 170 1.46 21.79 8.09
#